data_9962cb3de8ded9eba3a195177386e4fb
#
_entry.id   9962cb3de8ded9eba3a195177386e4fb
#
_cell.length_a   1.000
_cell.length_b   1.000
_cell.length_c   1.000
_cell.angle_alpha   90.00
_cell.angle_beta   90.00
_cell.angle_gamma   90.00
#
_symmetry.space_group_name_H-M   'P 1'
#
loop_
_entity.id
_entity.type
_entity.pdbx_description
1 polymer ?
#
loop_
_entity_poly.entity_id
_entity_poly.type
_entity_poly.pdbx_seq_one_letter_code
_entity_poly.pdbx_strand_id
1 'polypeptide(L)'
;LDKAQREFYLRQQLKAIQKELGEDDEQAIFTEYREKIENAGIPEEAKKEALRELSRMEKLQPQSAEYGVIQTYLDWMVELPWNKLSEDNLDIVHAREVLDTDHYDIKDVKERILEYLAVRKLRLERNMEDEPVEPGYEQDRAGGSILLFVGPPGVGKTSLGRSIARALGREFTRMSLGGVRDEAEIRGHRRTYIGA
;
A
#
# COMPACT_ATOMS: atom_id res chain seq x y z
N LEU A 1 52.69 -26.47 -7.34
CA LEU A 1 51.81 -25.27 -7.36
C LEU A 1 51.32 -25.00 -5.94
N ASP A 2 51.70 -23.86 -5.41
CA ASP A 2 51.39 -23.45 -4.05
C ASP A 2 49.86 -23.43 -3.87
N LYS A 3 49.36 -23.88 -2.73
CA LYS A 3 47.95 -24.00 -2.43
C LYS A 3 47.19 -22.69 -2.75
N ALA A 4 47.85 -21.56 -2.48
CA ALA A 4 47.33 -20.21 -2.78
C ALA A 4 47.20 -19.93 -4.29
N GLN A 5 48.17 -20.36 -5.11
CA GLN A 5 48.10 -20.19 -6.57
C GLN A 5 47.00 -21.04 -7.20
N ARG A 6 46.81 -22.27 -6.69
CA ARG A 6 45.70 -23.13 -7.14
C ARG A 6 44.35 -22.57 -6.78
N GLU A 7 44.21 -22.02 -5.59
CA GLU A 7 42.98 -21.37 -5.13
C GLU A 7 42.65 -20.12 -5.96
N PHE A 8 43.64 -19.30 -6.27
CA PHE A 8 43.50 -18.14 -7.13
C PHE A 8 43.03 -18.54 -8.56
N TYR A 9 43.65 -19.57 -9.14
CA TYR A 9 43.27 -20.05 -10.46
C TYR A 9 41.87 -20.62 -10.50
N LEU A 10 41.47 -21.40 -9.49
CA LEU A 10 40.12 -21.91 -9.35
C LEU A 10 39.11 -20.80 -9.21
N ARG A 11 39.39 -19.74 -8.47
CA ARG A 11 38.50 -18.55 -8.36
C ARG A 11 38.36 -17.80 -9.69
N GLN A 12 39.43 -17.69 -10.47
CA GLN A 12 39.34 -17.10 -11.81
C GLN A 12 38.53 -17.95 -12.78
N GLN A 13 38.70 -19.28 -12.75
CA GLN A 13 37.87 -20.18 -13.56
C GLN A 13 36.39 -20.11 -13.15
N LEU A 14 36.11 -20.10 -11.86
CA LEU A 14 34.74 -19.97 -11.33
C LEU A 14 34.08 -18.66 -11.82
N LYS A 15 34.81 -17.54 -11.74
CA LYS A 15 34.32 -16.26 -12.24
C LYS A 15 34.08 -16.23 -13.75
N ALA A 16 34.95 -16.89 -14.53
CA ALA A 16 34.76 -17.00 -15.98
C ALA A 16 33.52 -17.86 -16.31
N ILE A 17 33.31 -18.97 -15.60
CA ILE A 17 32.16 -19.85 -15.77
C ILE A 17 30.86 -19.12 -15.35
N GLN A 18 30.88 -18.39 -14.25
CA GLN A 18 29.69 -17.60 -13.78
C GLN A 18 29.30 -16.55 -14.82
N LYS A 19 30.30 -15.89 -15.43
CA LYS A 19 30.03 -14.92 -16.50
C LYS A 19 29.47 -15.57 -17.77
N GLU A 20 29.94 -16.75 -18.16
CA GLU A 20 29.39 -17.49 -19.30
C GLU A 20 27.99 -18.03 -19.04
N LEU A 21 27.66 -18.35 -17.78
CA LEU A 21 26.34 -18.79 -17.35
C LEU A 21 25.36 -17.62 -17.18
N GLY A 22 25.82 -16.34 -17.21
CA GLY A 22 24.99 -15.17 -16.97
C GLY A 22 24.67 -14.90 -15.49
N GLU A 23 25.33 -15.58 -14.55
CA GLU A 23 25.11 -15.42 -13.11
C GLU A 23 25.47 -14.00 -12.62
N ASP A 24 26.41 -13.32 -13.31
CA ASP A 24 26.75 -11.92 -13.01
C ASP A 24 25.57 -10.98 -13.32
N ASP A 25 24.81 -11.25 -14.38
CA ASP A 25 23.61 -10.47 -14.75
C ASP A 25 22.45 -10.74 -13.80
N GLU A 26 22.28 -12.00 -13.35
CA GLU A 26 21.28 -12.35 -12.36
C GLU A 26 21.58 -11.70 -10.98
N GLN A 27 22.83 -11.70 -10.55
CA GLN A 27 23.23 -11.02 -9.32
C GLN A 27 23.02 -9.50 -9.39
N ALA A 28 23.20 -8.90 -10.56
CA ALA A 28 22.91 -7.49 -10.76
C ALA A 28 21.40 -7.19 -10.57
N ILE A 29 20.52 -8.07 -11.08
CA ILE A 29 19.07 -7.95 -10.90
C ILE A 29 18.69 -8.02 -9.41
N PHE A 30 19.23 -8.97 -8.66
CA PHE A 30 18.95 -9.09 -7.22
C PHE A 30 19.46 -7.90 -6.42
N THR A 31 20.61 -7.36 -6.80
CA THR A 31 21.15 -6.14 -6.18
C THR A 31 20.25 -4.95 -6.46
N GLU A 32 19.76 -4.79 -7.69
CA GLU A 32 18.83 -3.75 -8.08
C GLU A 32 17.51 -3.82 -7.29
N TYR A 33 16.92 -5.02 -7.15
CA TYR A 33 15.73 -5.21 -6.33
C TYR A 33 15.97 -4.84 -4.87
N ARG A 34 17.12 -5.22 -4.32
CA ARG A 34 17.47 -4.89 -2.93
C ARG A 34 17.55 -3.38 -2.73
N GLU A 35 18.21 -2.67 -3.63
CA GLU A 35 18.29 -1.21 -3.61
C GLU A 35 16.91 -0.55 -3.79
N LYS A 36 16.08 -1.06 -4.70
CA LYS A 36 14.72 -0.56 -4.89
C LYS A 36 13.87 -0.76 -3.63
N ILE A 37 13.92 -1.94 -3.00
CA ILE A 37 13.20 -2.23 -1.75
C ILE A 37 13.65 -1.30 -0.62
N GLU A 38 14.96 -1.03 -0.51
CA GLU A 38 15.50 -0.11 0.49
C GLU A 38 15.01 1.33 0.30
N ASN A 39 14.87 1.77 -0.94
CA ASN A 39 14.54 3.15 -1.31
C ASN A 39 13.04 3.41 -1.51
N ALA A 40 12.21 2.38 -1.63
CA ALA A 40 10.77 2.52 -1.92
C ALA A 40 9.93 3.06 -0.75
N GLY A 41 10.51 3.20 0.44
CA GLY A 41 9.77 3.67 1.63
C GLY A 41 8.75 2.66 2.16
N ILE A 42 8.97 1.39 1.91
CA ILE A 42 8.12 0.28 2.33
C ILE A 42 8.12 0.18 3.87
N PRO A 43 6.95 -0.03 4.52
CA PRO A 43 6.88 -0.27 5.96
C PRO A 43 7.75 -1.46 6.38
N GLU A 44 8.38 -1.40 7.57
CA GLU A 44 9.37 -2.38 8.04
C GLU A 44 8.89 -3.83 7.97
N GLU A 45 7.63 -4.11 8.29
CA GLU A 45 7.06 -5.46 8.21
C GLU A 45 6.99 -5.96 6.76
N ALA A 46 6.50 -5.12 5.85
CA ALA A 46 6.39 -5.44 4.43
C ALA A 46 7.77 -5.51 3.76
N LYS A 47 8.71 -4.64 4.15
CA LYS A 47 10.11 -4.67 3.70
C LYS A 47 10.79 -5.97 4.08
N LYS A 48 10.60 -6.43 5.32
CA LYS A 48 11.15 -7.71 5.79
C LYS A 48 10.63 -8.89 4.97
N GLU A 49 9.33 -8.88 4.63
CA GLU A 49 8.76 -9.93 3.79
C GLU A 49 9.27 -9.84 2.34
N ALA A 50 9.39 -8.64 1.77
CA ALA A 50 9.94 -8.44 0.44
C ALA A 50 11.40 -8.96 0.33
N LEU A 51 12.25 -8.65 1.30
CA LEU A 51 13.64 -9.15 1.35
C LEU A 51 13.71 -10.67 1.52
N ARG A 52 12.77 -11.25 2.28
CA ARG A 52 12.66 -12.71 2.43
C ARG A 52 12.31 -13.38 1.10
N GLU A 53 11.35 -12.82 0.36
CA GLU A 53 10.98 -13.35 -0.94
C GLU A 53 12.07 -13.14 -1.98
N LEU A 54 12.79 -12.03 -1.94
CA LEU A 54 13.97 -11.82 -2.78
C LEU A 54 15.02 -12.92 -2.53
N SER A 55 15.32 -13.22 -1.27
CA SER A 55 16.25 -14.29 -0.91
C SER A 55 15.76 -15.70 -1.31
N ARG A 56 14.46 -15.87 -1.46
CA ARG A 56 13.86 -17.09 -2.00
C ARG A 56 14.02 -17.16 -3.52
N MET A 57 13.78 -16.03 -4.21
CA MET A 57 13.96 -15.91 -5.66
C MET A 57 15.39 -16.18 -6.10
N GLU A 58 16.41 -15.72 -5.33
CA GLU A 58 17.83 -15.99 -5.55
C GLU A 58 18.20 -17.50 -5.59
N LYS A 59 17.36 -18.35 -4.99
CA LYS A 59 17.59 -19.81 -4.91
C LYS A 59 16.81 -20.59 -5.96
N LEU A 60 15.94 -19.94 -6.71
CA LEU A 60 15.11 -20.57 -7.73
C LEU A 60 15.73 -20.43 -9.11
N GLN A 61 15.41 -21.37 -9.98
CA GLN A 61 15.80 -21.26 -11.39
C GLN A 61 14.89 -20.25 -12.10
N PRO A 62 15.44 -19.35 -12.95
CA PRO A 62 14.65 -18.32 -13.66
C PRO A 62 13.50 -18.88 -14.51
N GLN A 63 13.61 -20.12 -14.97
CA GLN A 63 12.57 -20.76 -15.77
C GLN A 63 11.41 -21.32 -14.93
N SER A 64 11.50 -21.28 -13.61
CA SER A 64 10.42 -21.78 -12.75
C SER A 64 9.23 -20.82 -12.72
N ALA A 65 8.01 -21.37 -12.73
CA ALA A 65 6.80 -20.57 -12.60
C ALA A 65 6.78 -19.74 -11.30
N GLU A 66 7.35 -20.28 -10.23
CA GLU A 66 7.43 -19.64 -8.94
C GLU A 66 8.33 -18.39 -8.97
N TYR A 67 9.42 -18.41 -9.75
CA TYR A 67 10.29 -17.25 -9.96
C TYR A 67 9.48 -16.05 -10.50
N GLY A 68 8.69 -16.27 -11.57
CA GLY A 68 7.85 -15.22 -12.16
C GLY A 68 6.80 -14.66 -11.20
N VAL A 69 6.20 -15.51 -10.36
CA VAL A 69 5.23 -15.06 -9.34
C VAL A 69 5.90 -14.17 -8.29
N ILE A 70 7.08 -14.57 -7.81
CA ILE A 70 7.83 -13.77 -6.82
C ILE A 70 8.29 -12.45 -7.45
N GLN A 71 8.78 -12.50 -8.68
CA GLN A 71 9.20 -11.30 -9.42
C GLN A 71 8.05 -10.30 -9.54
N THR A 72 6.89 -10.73 -10.02
CA THR A 72 5.70 -9.88 -10.13
C THR A 72 5.31 -9.28 -8.76
N TYR A 73 5.38 -10.05 -7.69
CA TYR A 73 5.12 -9.56 -6.34
C TYR A 73 6.12 -8.47 -5.93
N LEU A 74 7.41 -8.68 -6.18
CA LEU A 74 8.45 -7.70 -5.86
C LEU A 74 8.31 -6.43 -6.71
N ASP A 75 7.93 -6.55 -7.99
CA ASP A 75 7.67 -5.41 -8.86
C ASP A 75 6.55 -4.53 -8.26
N TRP A 76 5.43 -5.13 -7.88
CA TRP A 76 4.36 -4.40 -7.19
C TRP A 76 4.83 -3.74 -5.89
N MET A 77 5.63 -4.46 -5.08
CA MET A 77 6.13 -3.91 -3.81
C MET A 77 7.01 -2.67 -3.99
N VAL A 78 7.83 -2.62 -5.04
CA VAL A 78 8.71 -1.47 -5.30
C VAL A 78 8.04 -0.35 -6.08
N GLU A 79 7.00 -0.64 -6.86
CA GLU A 79 6.25 0.35 -7.64
C GLU A 79 5.19 1.09 -6.82
N LEU A 80 4.66 0.47 -5.76
CA LEU A 80 3.66 1.10 -4.91
C LEU A 80 4.21 2.36 -4.24
N PRO A 81 3.47 3.48 -4.29
CA PRO A 81 3.91 4.76 -3.72
C PRO A 81 3.66 4.81 -2.20
N TRP A 82 4.39 4.04 -1.41
CA TRP A 82 4.20 3.88 0.04
C TRP A 82 4.18 5.19 0.84
N ASN A 83 4.98 6.18 0.41
CA ASN A 83 5.14 7.46 1.11
C ASN A 83 4.38 8.61 0.44
N LYS A 84 3.58 8.34 -0.61
CA LYS A 84 2.82 9.38 -1.29
C LYS A 84 1.41 9.45 -0.70
N LEU A 85 1.21 10.40 0.17
CA LEU A 85 -0.10 10.71 0.75
C LEU A 85 -0.60 12.05 0.19
N SER A 86 -1.91 12.17 -0.02
CA SER A 86 -2.54 13.46 -0.30
C SER A 86 -2.59 14.29 0.98
N GLU A 87 -2.32 15.58 0.86
CA GLU A 87 -2.53 16.50 1.98
C GLU A 87 -4.02 16.77 2.15
N ASP A 88 -4.51 16.61 3.38
CA ASP A 88 -5.91 16.85 3.69
C ASP A 88 -6.19 18.34 3.88
N ASN A 89 -7.18 18.85 3.18
CA ASN A 89 -7.74 20.16 3.47
C ASN A 89 -8.76 20.03 4.62
N LEU A 90 -8.39 20.45 5.81
CA LEU A 90 -9.25 20.44 7.00
C LEU A 90 -9.85 21.82 7.32
N ASP A 91 -10.09 22.65 6.29
CA ASP A 91 -10.83 23.88 6.43
C ASP A 91 -12.34 23.58 6.53
N ILE A 92 -12.89 23.77 7.74
CA ILE A 92 -14.30 23.50 8.05
C ILE A 92 -15.24 24.47 7.32
N VAL A 93 -14.80 25.69 7.06
CA VAL A 93 -15.62 26.68 6.32
C VAL A 93 -15.75 26.24 4.87
N HIS A 94 -14.63 25.90 4.24
CA HIS A 94 -14.61 25.34 2.88
C HIS A 94 -15.43 24.06 2.79
N ALA A 95 -15.30 23.13 3.73
CA ALA A 95 -16.07 21.90 3.77
C ALA A 95 -17.59 22.16 3.84
N ARG A 96 -18.01 23.14 4.64
CA ARG A 96 -19.42 23.56 4.70
C ARG A 96 -19.91 24.10 3.36
N GLU A 97 -19.15 24.98 2.72
CA GLU A 97 -19.51 25.54 1.42
C GLU A 97 -19.66 24.46 0.34
N VAL A 98 -18.75 23.48 0.29
CA VAL A 98 -18.83 22.36 -0.63
C VAL A 98 -20.10 21.53 -0.38
N LEU A 99 -20.37 21.18 0.88
CA LEU A 99 -21.56 20.39 1.24
C LEU A 99 -22.87 21.13 0.96
N ASP A 100 -22.91 22.44 1.19
CA ASP A 100 -24.12 23.26 0.94
C ASP A 100 -24.37 23.49 -0.55
N THR A 101 -23.32 23.58 -1.34
CA THR A 101 -23.40 23.69 -2.80
C THR A 101 -23.89 22.41 -3.44
N ASP A 102 -23.44 21.25 -2.96
CA ASP A 102 -23.72 19.95 -3.59
C ASP A 102 -25.03 19.32 -3.13
N HIS A 103 -25.48 19.63 -1.93
CA HIS A 103 -26.65 19.00 -1.30
C HIS A 103 -27.62 20.03 -0.74
N TYR A 104 -28.84 19.91 -1.15
CA TYR A 104 -29.93 20.69 -0.56
C TYR A 104 -30.38 20.05 0.75
N ASP A 105 -30.66 20.88 1.78
CA ASP A 105 -31.11 20.45 3.10
C ASP A 105 -30.17 19.47 3.80
N ILE A 106 -30.64 18.37 4.35
CA ILE A 106 -29.89 17.32 5.11
C ILE A 106 -28.97 17.91 6.17
N LYS A 107 -29.38 18.91 6.92
CA LYS A 107 -28.56 19.69 7.87
C LYS A 107 -27.88 18.82 8.90
N ASP A 108 -28.60 17.89 9.52
CA ASP A 108 -28.05 17.01 10.58
C ASP A 108 -26.89 16.16 10.07
N VAL A 109 -27.00 15.67 8.82
CA VAL A 109 -25.93 14.87 8.19
C VAL A 109 -24.72 15.73 7.90
N LYS A 110 -24.92 16.95 7.37
CA LYS A 110 -23.83 17.90 7.11
C LYS A 110 -23.11 18.29 8.40
N GLU A 111 -23.87 18.60 9.46
CA GLU A 111 -23.28 18.95 10.76
C GLU A 111 -22.45 17.78 11.31
N ARG A 112 -22.96 16.56 11.22
CA ARG A 112 -22.21 15.38 11.66
C ARG A 112 -20.90 15.18 10.89
N ILE A 113 -20.88 15.45 9.59
CA ILE A 113 -19.68 15.40 8.76
C ILE A 113 -18.69 16.50 9.20
N LEU A 114 -19.16 17.72 9.42
CA LEU A 114 -18.32 18.83 9.86
C LEU A 114 -17.75 18.61 11.25
N GLU A 115 -18.52 18.03 12.18
CA GLU A 115 -18.01 17.61 13.49
C GLU A 115 -16.88 16.59 13.36
N TYR A 116 -17.07 15.58 12.51
CA TYR A 116 -16.05 14.58 12.23
C TYR A 116 -14.74 15.22 11.70
N LEU A 117 -14.88 16.14 10.73
CA LEU A 117 -13.71 16.86 10.18
C LEU A 117 -13.05 17.76 11.23
N ALA A 118 -13.84 18.41 12.08
CA ALA A 118 -13.32 19.24 13.16
C ALA A 118 -12.55 18.44 14.21
N VAL A 119 -13.05 17.27 14.60
CA VAL A 119 -12.34 16.35 15.51
C VAL A 119 -11.03 15.87 14.89
N ARG A 120 -11.05 15.52 13.60
CA ARG A 120 -9.84 15.12 12.87
C ARG A 120 -8.80 16.25 12.85
N LYS A 121 -9.23 17.47 12.53
CA LYS A 121 -8.37 18.65 12.58
C LYS A 121 -7.73 18.85 13.96
N LEU A 122 -8.51 18.76 15.03
CA LEU A 122 -8.02 18.89 16.40
C LEU A 122 -7.01 17.80 16.79
N ARG A 123 -7.21 16.57 16.33
CA ARG A 123 -6.27 15.48 16.57
C ARG A 123 -4.91 15.75 15.90
N LEU A 124 -4.92 16.18 14.64
CA LEU A 124 -3.70 16.57 13.93
C LEU A 124 -2.98 17.74 14.60
N GLU A 125 -3.71 18.81 14.96
CA GLU A 125 -3.13 19.99 15.62
C GLU A 125 -2.50 19.66 17.00
N ARG A 126 -3.02 18.64 17.69
CA ARG A 126 -2.53 18.20 18.99
C ARG A 126 -1.50 17.09 18.94
N ASN A 127 -1.06 16.65 17.74
CA ASN A 127 -0.21 15.49 17.53
C ASN A 127 -0.71 14.21 18.24
N MET A 128 -2.03 14.06 18.38
CA MET A 128 -2.66 12.92 19.07
C MET A 128 -2.84 11.69 18.14
N GLU A 129 -2.26 11.69 16.96
CA GLU A 129 -2.32 10.56 16.02
C GLU A 129 -1.50 9.35 16.51
N ASP A 130 -0.50 9.59 17.38
CA ASP A 130 0.40 8.58 17.93
C ASP A 130 0.01 8.08 19.35
N GLU A 131 -1.09 8.54 19.93
CA GLU A 131 -1.49 8.03 21.24
C GLU A 131 -1.98 6.58 21.14
N PRO A 132 -1.47 5.67 22.00
CA PRO A 132 -1.91 4.29 22.03
C PRO A 132 -3.39 4.23 22.40
N VAL A 133 -4.22 3.76 21.49
CA VAL A 133 -5.63 3.50 21.73
C VAL A 133 -5.76 2.37 22.75
N GLU A 134 -6.63 2.54 23.76
CA GLU A 134 -6.89 1.51 24.77
C GLU A 134 -7.23 0.15 24.16
N PRO A 135 -6.79 -0.97 24.78
CA PRO A 135 -7.07 -2.32 24.27
C PRO A 135 -8.59 -2.56 24.19
N GLY A 136 -9.12 -2.77 23.00
CA GLY A 136 -10.55 -2.94 22.70
C GLY A 136 -11.10 -1.99 21.66
N TYR A 137 -10.39 -0.94 21.33
CA TYR A 137 -10.62 -0.08 20.17
C TYR A 137 -9.40 -0.20 19.25
N GLU A 138 -9.29 -1.30 18.53
CA GLU A 138 -8.38 -1.42 17.37
C GLU A 138 -8.85 -0.50 16.25
N GLN A 139 -8.91 0.80 16.54
CA GLN A 139 -9.20 1.82 15.53
C GLN A 139 -7.91 2.37 15.00
N ASP A 140 -7.64 1.94 13.78
CA ASP A 140 -6.90 2.66 12.75
C ASP A 140 -5.58 3.31 13.17
N ARG A 141 -4.51 2.55 13.10
CA ARG A 141 -3.15 3.06 12.92
C ARG A 141 -3.00 3.94 11.67
N ALA A 142 -4.07 4.08 10.86
CA ALA A 142 -4.15 4.95 9.69
C ALA A 142 -4.99 6.22 9.91
N GLY A 143 -5.39 6.54 11.14
CA GLY A 143 -6.00 7.84 11.50
C GLY A 143 -7.39 8.12 10.89
N GLY A 144 -8.09 7.13 10.31
CA GLY A 144 -9.39 7.35 9.65
C GLY A 144 -10.55 6.66 10.37
N SER A 145 -11.56 7.38 10.82
CA SER A 145 -12.80 6.78 11.30
C SER A 145 -13.68 6.37 10.13
N ILE A 146 -14.42 5.28 10.28
CA ILE A 146 -15.39 4.82 9.28
C ILE A 146 -16.71 5.56 9.47
N LEU A 147 -17.16 6.26 8.43
CA LEU A 147 -18.50 6.88 8.40
C LEU A 147 -19.48 5.96 7.70
N LEU A 148 -20.54 5.57 8.41
CA LEU A 148 -21.62 4.75 7.86
C LEU A 148 -22.86 5.62 7.53
N PHE A 149 -23.24 5.67 6.25
CA PHE A 149 -24.46 6.34 5.78
C PHE A 149 -25.55 5.31 5.49
N VAL A 150 -26.62 5.35 6.26
CA VAL A 150 -27.79 4.45 6.11
C VAL A 150 -29.00 5.26 5.63
N GLY A 151 -29.73 4.72 4.66
CA GLY A 151 -30.93 5.36 4.13
C GLY A 151 -31.46 4.68 2.88
N PRO A 152 -32.63 5.06 2.39
CA PRO A 152 -33.25 4.49 1.19
C PRO A 152 -32.37 4.73 -0.07
N PRO A 153 -32.62 3.99 -1.15
CA PRO A 153 -31.93 4.24 -2.42
C PRO A 153 -32.31 5.63 -2.97
N GLY A 154 -31.39 6.26 -3.73
CA GLY A 154 -31.64 7.53 -4.41
C GLY A 154 -31.45 8.80 -3.57
N VAL A 155 -31.22 8.74 -2.26
CA VAL A 155 -31.06 9.92 -1.39
C VAL A 155 -29.67 10.56 -1.40
N GLY A 156 -28.80 10.16 -2.28
CA GLY A 156 -27.50 10.83 -2.46
C GLY A 156 -26.36 10.34 -1.57
N LYS A 157 -26.43 9.13 -0.95
CA LYS A 157 -25.35 8.62 -0.09
C LYS A 157 -23.97 8.58 -0.78
N THR A 158 -23.92 8.15 -2.03
CA THR A 158 -22.67 8.09 -2.81
C THR A 158 -22.18 9.48 -3.22
N SER A 159 -23.09 10.41 -3.55
CA SER A 159 -22.71 11.79 -3.88
C SER A 159 -22.16 12.52 -2.65
N LEU A 160 -22.71 12.23 -1.48
CA LEU A 160 -22.23 12.77 -0.21
C LEU A 160 -20.76 12.34 0.06
N GLY A 161 -20.44 11.06 -0.14
CA GLY A 161 -19.06 10.57 -0.05
C GLY A 161 -18.10 11.29 -1.02
N ARG A 162 -18.57 11.56 -2.25
CA ARG A 162 -17.78 12.32 -3.23
C ARG A 162 -17.55 13.77 -2.79
N SER A 163 -18.58 14.41 -2.23
CA SER A 163 -18.47 15.79 -1.73
C SER A 163 -17.54 15.91 -0.55
N ILE A 164 -17.52 14.90 0.34
CA ILE A 164 -16.55 14.83 1.45
C ILE A 164 -15.13 14.71 0.91
N ALA A 165 -14.89 13.80 -0.06
CA ALA A 165 -13.59 13.66 -0.68
C ALA A 165 -13.12 14.96 -1.33
N ARG A 166 -14.02 15.67 -2.05
CA ARG A 166 -13.74 16.97 -2.66
C ARG A 166 -13.42 18.05 -1.61
N ALA A 167 -14.17 18.08 -0.50
CA ALA A 167 -13.92 19.02 0.59
C ALA A 167 -12.55 18.81 1.24
N LEU A 168 -12.11 17.56 1.32
CA LEU A 168 -10.78 17.18 1.84
C LEU A 168 -9.65 17.30 0.81
N GLY A 169 -9.94 17.58 -0.46
CA GLY A 169 -8.93 17.56 -1.54
C GLY A 169 -8.44 16.16 -1.90
N ARG A 170 -9.24 15.11 -1.59
CA ARG A 170 -8.92 13.71 -1.88
C ARG A 170 -9.59 13.20 -3.14
N GLU A 171 -8.93 12.28 -3.82
CA GLU A 171 -9.52 11.49 -4.90
C GLU A 171 -10.61 10.55 -4.35
N PHE A 172 -11.69 10.39 -5.12
CA PHE A 172 -12.82 9.55 -4.73
C PHE A 172 -12.81 8.23 -5.50
N THR A 173 -12.72 7.13 -4.77
CA THR A 173 -12.83 5.78 -5.34
C THR A 173 -14.07 5.07 -4.80
N ARG A 174 -14.76 4.31 -5.65
CA ARG A 174 -15.96 3.56 -5.28
C ARG A 174 -15.77 2.08 -5.55
N MET A 175 -15.99 1.27 -4.51
CA MET A 175 -16.10 -0.19 -4.62
C MET A 175 -17.54 -0.61 -4.37
N SER A 176 -18.12 -1.43 -5.26
CA SER A 176 -19.46 -1.99 -5.07
C SER A 176 -19.34 -3.38 -4.47
N LEU A 177 -19.85 -3.56 -3.25
CA LEU A 177 -19.86 -4.85 -2.56
C LEU A 177 -21.12 -5.70 -2.87
N GLY A 178 -22.08 -5.11 -3.58
CA GLY A 178 -23.30 -5.81 -3.99
C GLY A 178 -22.98 -6.84 -5.08
N GLY A 179 -23.16 -8.13 -4.79
CA GLY A 179 -22.86 -9.22 -5.71
C GLY A 179 -21.50 -9.90 -5.51
N VAL A 180 -20.64 -9.34 -4.66
CA VAL A 180 -19.40 -9.99 -4.22
C VAL A 180 -19.75 -11.26 -3.45
N ARG A 181 -19.29 -12.41 -3.92
CA ARG A 181 -19.52 -13.73 -3.31
C ARG A 181 -18.27 -14.30 -2.68
N ASP A 182 -17.11 -13.87 -3.14
CA ASP A 182 -15.82 -14.33 -2.63
C ASP A 182 -15.22 -13.28 -1.69
N GLU A 183 -14.89 -13.68 -0.49
CA GLU A 183 -14.19 -12.87 0.49
C GLU A 183 -12.84 -12.36 -0.05
N ALA A 184 -12.21 -13.11 -0.93
CA ALA A 184 -10.94 -12.77 -1.53
C ALA A 184 -11.02 -11.54 -2.47
N GLU A 185 -12.19 -11.20 -3.02
CA GLU A 185 -12.38 -9.95 -3.77
C GLU A 185 -12.18 -8.70 -2.91
N ILE A 186 -12.33 -8.82 -1.58
CA ILE A 186 -12.13 -7.73 -0.63
C ILE A 186 -10.77 -7.81 0.04
N ARG A 187 -10.37 -9.01 0.48
CA ARG A 187 -9.11 -9.24 1.21
C ARG A 187 -7.91 -9.49 0.30
N GLY A 188 -8.14 -9.71 -0.99
CA GLY A 188 -7.14 -10.16 -1.94
C GLY A 188 -6.91 -11.68 -1.87
N HIS A 189 -6.40 -12.22 -2.95
CA HIS A 189 -6.01 -13.62 -3.06
C HIS A 189 -4.60 -13.85 -2.55
N ARG A 190 -4.29 -15.08 -2.16
CA ARG A 190 -2.90 -15.48 -1.94
C ARG A 190 -2.15 -15.39 -3.26
N ARG A 191 -0.96 -14.82 -3.28
CA ARG A 191 -0.11 -14.64 -4.47
C ARG A 191 0.21 -15.92 -5.26
N THR A 192 0.03 -17.10 -4.64
CA THR A 192 0.18 -18.42 -5.29
C THR A 192 -1.06 -18.86 -6.04
N TYR A 193 -2.14 -18.09 -6.02
CA TYR A 193 -3.36 -18.40 -6.75
C TYR A 193 -3.22 -17.96 -8.19
N ILE A 194 -3.43 -18.90 -9.14
CA ILE A 194 -3.32 -18.59 -10.57
C ILE A 194 -4.46 -17.65 -10.95
N GLY A 195 -4.12 -16.41 -11.38
CA GLY A 195 -5.09 -15.37 -11.75
C GLY A 195 -5.33 -14.30 -10.66
N ALA A 196 -4.53 -14.29 -9.59
CA ALA A 196 -4.54 -13.22 -8.58
C ALA A 196 -3.82 -11.99 -9.08
#